data_0741ad0c7920eb5b3e6123b7ec53edf0
#
_entry.id   0741ad0c7920eb5b3e6123b7ec53edf0
#
_cell.length_a   1.000
_cell.length_b   1.000
_cell.length_c   1.000
_cell.angle_alpha   90.00
_cell.angle_beta   90.00
_cell.angle_gamma   90.00
#
_symmetry.space_group_name_H-M   'P 1'
#
loop_
_entity.id
_entity.type
_entity.pdbx_description
1 polymer ?
#
loop_
_entity_poly.entity_id
_entity_poly.type
_entity_poly.pdbx_seq_one_letter_code
_entity_poly.pdbx_strand_id
1 'polypeptide(L)'
;MTKTFFVAAALMLCVNAFSQVNGSARKYEMLLKQSDMKETLSYIADDNTKGRESGSDGNRIVEQFIVKKFKAMGLKPFHWSYTQSVPYEDSIVLRNVVGLLPASKPSDEYIVVGAHYDHIGQLAGRIYNGADDNASGVTAMLSLADAFSRMKADGAGPSKNIIFVAYDGKELSMSGSKHFVKELGIPAKKVICALNIDMLGTDLVPVGKNREYMIVLGEDSLPDEYRGYLSYLCNRTLYRMDLDLSFYGSRNFTKMIYETGDHYSFAKAGIPSVLFTSAFHKHTYRPTDDVDIIDFQLLRKRTAVIFNFINRLCSF
;
A
#
# COMPACT_ATOMS: atom_id res chain seq x y z
N MET A 1 -32.24 28.98 26.83
CA MET A 1 -32.22 27.50 26.96
C MET A 1 -32.26 26.74 25.62
N THR A 2 -32.79 27.26 24.55
CA THR A 2 -32.95 26.55 23.25
C THR A 2 -31.67 26.36 22.42
N LYS A 3 -30.69 27.26 22.52
CA LYS A 3 -29.43 27.13 21.72
C LYS A 3 -28.48 26.04 22.25
N THR A 4 -28.47 25.75 23.53
CA THR A 4 -27.60 24.73 24.13
C THR A 4 -28.09 23.30 23.84
N PHE A 5 -29.39 23.10 23.66
CA PHE A 5 -29.94 21.79 23.25
C PHE A 5 -29.63 21.41 21.81
N PHE A 6 -29.59 22.39 20.89
CA PHE A 6 -29.25 22.12 19.46
C PHE A 6 -27.77 21.73 19.26
N VAL A 7 -26.87 22.33 20.03
CA VAL A 7 -25.42 21.99 19.95
C VAL A 7 -25.17 20.60 20.52
N ALA A 8 -25.81 20.24 21.63
CA ALA A 8 -25.68 18.90 22.23
C ALA A 8 -26.28 17.80 21.33
N ALA A 9 -27.43 18.05 20.70
CA ALA A 9 -28.05 17.12 19.77
C ALA A 9 -27.20 16.94 18.47
N ALA A 10 -26.63 18.03 17.95
CA ALA A 10 -25.71 17.96 16.80
C ALA A 10 -24.41 17.21 17.13
N LEU A 11 -23.84 17.42 18.33
CA LEU A 11 -22.68 16.65 18.80
C LEU A 11 -22.99 15.17 19.01
N MET A 12 -24.16 14.82 19.58
CA MET A 12 -24.59 13.43 19.73
C MET A 12 -24.86 12.75 18.36
N LEU A 13 -25.42 13.45 17.40
CA LEU A 13 -25.60 12.94 16.03
C LEU A 13 -24.27 12.73 15.33
N CYS A 14 -23.30 13.64 15.48
CA CYS A 14 -21.95 13.46 14.96
C CYS A 14 -21.23 12.29 15.61
N VAL A 15 -21.32 12.11 16.92
CA VAL A 15 -20.69 11.00 17.65
C VAL A 15 -21.33 9.66 17.26
N ASN A 16 -22.66 9.60 17.10
CA ASN A 16 -23.35 8.38 16.63
C ASN A 16 -23.04 8.05 15.17
N ALA A 17 -22.96 9.05 14.28
CA ALA A 17 -22.53 8.84 12.90
C ALA A 17 -21.08 8.35 12.83
N PHE A 18 -20.19 8.91 13.67
CA PHE A 18 -18.79 8.48 13.77
C PHE A 18 -18.64 7.04 14.31
N SER A 19 -19.48 6.63 15.27
CA SER A 19 -19.45 5.28 15.83
C SER A 19 -20.04 4.23 14.85
N GLN A 20 -21.05 4.60 14.06
CA GLN A 20 -21.63 3.71 13.05
C GLN A 20 -20.70 3.52 11.85
N VAL A 21 -20.01 4.55 11.39
CA VAL A 21 -19.00 4.46 10.31
C VAL A 21 -17.84 3.57 10.75
N ASN A 22 -17.37 3.69 11.99
CA ASN A 22 -16.32 2.83 12.55
C ASN A 22 -16.77 1.37 12.72
N GLY A 23 -18.02 1.11 13.06
CA GLY A 23 -18.56 -0.24 13.21
C GLY A 23 -18.64 -1.01 11.88
N SER A 24 -19.01 -0.35 10.79
CA SER A 24 -19.10 -0.99 9.48
C SER A 24 -17.72 -1.28 8.88
N ALA A 25 -16.75 -0.38 9.01
CA ALA A 25 -15.39 -0.59 8.52
C ALA A 25 -14.67 -1.74 9.24
N ARG A 26 -14.91 -1.94 10.53
CA ARG A 26 -14.30 -3.00 11.34
C ARG A 26 -14.62 -4.39 10.81
N LYS A 27 -15.83 -4.62 10.26
CA LYS A 27 -16.19 -5.89 9.61
C LYS A 27 -15.22 -6.25 8.50
N TYR A 28 -14.82 -5.29 7.67
CA TYR A 28 -13.94 -5.51 6.52
C TYR A 28 -12.47 -5.54 6.92
N GLU A 29 -12.07 -4.78 7.93
CA GLU A 29 -10.75 -4.91 8.54
C GLU A 29 -10.50 -6.34 9.06
N MET A 30 -11.51 -7.01 9.62
CA MET A 30 -11.41 -8.39 10.09
C MET A 30 -11.20 -9.42 8.96
N LEU A 31 -11.39 -9.01 7.70
CA LEU A 31 -11.04 -9.84 6.53
C LEU A 31 -9.54 -9.90 6.26
N LEU A 32 -8.75 -8.99 6.85
CA LEU A 32 -7.30 -9.01 6.81
C LEU A 32 -6.79 -10.15 7.72
N LYS A 33 -6.73 -11.37 7.20
CA LYS A 33 -6.34 -12.56 7.97
C LYS A 33 -4.86 -12.85 7.79
N GLN A 34 -4.19 -13.18 8.89
CA GLN A 34 -2.78 -13.58 8.87
C GLN A 34 -2.53 -14.83 8.00
N SER A 35 -3.47 -15.81 8.03
CA SER A 35 -3.38 -17.02 7.21
C SER A 35 -3.31 -16.70 5.72
N ASP A 36 -4.19 -15.82 5.24
CA ASP A 36 -4.32 -15.46 3.84
C ASP A 36 -3.12 -14.61 3.39
N MET A 37 -2.62 -13.73 4.28
CA MET A 37 -1.38 -12.98 4.06
C MET A 37 -0.17 -13.91 3.97
N LYS A 38 -0.07 -14.90 4.87
CA LYS A 38 1.01 -15.88 4.86
C LYS A 38 1.01 -16.68 3.56
N GLU A 39 -0.15 -17.19 3.14
CA GLU A 39 -0.28 -17.93 1.87
C GLU A 39 0.15 -17.05 0.68
N THR A 40 -0.33 -15.82 0.61
CA THR A 40 -0.01 -14.88 -0.48
C THR A 40 1.46 -14.53 -0.52
N LEU A 41 2.06 -14.15 0.63
CA LEU A 41 3.46 -13.78 0.73
C LEU A 41 4.37 -14.96 0.40
N SER A 42 4.08 -16.15 0.97
CA SER A 42 4.84 -17.36 0.70
C SER A 42 4.82 -17.76 -0.78
N TYR A 43 3.73 -17.52 -1.50
CA TYR A 43 3.68 -17.74 -2.94
C TYR A 43 4.57 -16.75 -3.72
N ILE A 44 4.53 -15.47 -3.33
CA ILE A 44 5.30 -14.41 -4.02
C ILE A 44 6.80 -14.57 -3.77
N ALA A 45 7.21 -14.92 -2.54
CA ALA A 45 8.60 -15.07 -2.12
C ALA A 45 9.09 -16.53 -2.17
N ASP A 46 8.44 -17.38 -2.98
CA ASP A 46 8.85 -18.78 -3.16
C ASP A 46 10.04 -18.89 -4.11
N ASP A 47 10.90 -19.89 -3.90
CA ASP A 47 12.06 -20.17 -4.77
C ASP A 47 11.68 -20.38 -6.24
N ASN A 48 10.45 -20.84 -6.53
CA ASN A 48 9.95 -20.99 -7.90
C ASN A 48 9.79 -19.64 -8.63
N THR A 49 9.66 -18.54 -7.88
CA THR A 49 9.62 -17.18 -8.45
C THR A 49 11.02 -16.62 -8.71
N LYS A 50 12.07 -17.36 -8.31
CA LYS A 50 13.48 -17.04 -8.59
C LYS A 50 13.87 -15.60 -8.26
N GLY A 51 13.28 -15.05 -7.19
CA GLY A 51 13.55 -13.68 -6.73
C GLY A 51 13.03 -12.57 -7.65
N ARG A 52 12.15 -12.86 -8.59
CA ARG A 52 11.31 -11.89 -9.34
C ARG A 52 12.06 -10.78 -10.08
N GLU A 53 13.28 -11.04 -10.56
CA GLU A 53 14.01 -10.05 -11.36
C GLU A 53 13.16 -9.58 -12.54
N SER A 54 13.09 -8.27 -12.74
CA SER A 54 12.31 -7.66 -13.83
C SER A 54 12.63 -8.28 -15.20
N GLY A 55 11.60 -8.66 -15.94
CA GLY A 55 11.73 -9.32 -17.24
C GLY A 55 11.97 -10.84 -17.17
N SER A 56 12.22 -11.42 -16.00
CA SER A 56 12.44 -12.87 -15.84
C SER A 56 11.13 -13.68 -15.83
N ASP A 57 11.26 -15.01 -15.99
CA ASP A 57 10.11 -15.93 -15.85
C ASP A 57 9.52 -15.87 -14.45
N GLY A 58 10.35 -15.72 -13.40
CA GLY A 58 9.90 -15.59 -12.03
C GLY A 58 9.05 -14.33 -11.80
N ASN A 59 9.44 -13.21 -12.39
CA ASN A 59 8.65 -11.98 -12.39
C ASN A 59 7.30 -12.18 -13.10
N ARG A 60 7.28 -12.88 -14.24
CA ARG A 60 6.04 -13.19 -14.96
C ARG A 60 5.09 -14.11 -14.20
N ILE A 61 5.61 -15.05 -13.43
CA ILE A 61 4.78 -15.92 -12.57
C ILE A 61 4.01 -15.04 -11.57
N VAL A 62 4.68 -14.07 -10.94
CA VAL A 62 4.06 -13.17 -9.96
C VAL A 62 3.13 -12.15 -10.64
N GLU A 63 3.48 -11.60 -11.80
CA GLU A 63 2.58 -10.79 -12.62
C GLU A 63 1.24 -11.50 -12.83
N GLN A 64 1.29 -12.74 -13.35
CA GLN A 64 0.08 -13.53 -13.62
C GLN A 64 -0.71 -13.86 -12.36
N PHE A 65 -0.03 -14.13 -11.26
CA PHE A 65 -0.68 -14.33 -9.97
C PHE A 65 -1.46 -13.10 -9.52
N ILE A 66 -0.87 -11.90 -9.59
CA ILE A 66 -1.53 -10.64 -9.23
C ILE A 66 -2.73 -10.37 -10.15
N VAL A 67 -2.58 -10.57 -11.46
CA VAL A 67 -3.69 -10.45 -12.42
C VAL A 67 -4.84 -11.39 -12.06
N LYS A 68 -4.54 -12.65 -11.72
CA LYS A 68 -5.54 -13.63 -11.30
C LYS A 68 -6.26 -13.18 -10.01
N LYS A 69 -5.52 -12.64 -9.03
CA LYS A 69 -6.10 -12.12 -7.79
C LYS A 69 -7.02 -10.92 -8.07
N PHE A 70 -6.60 -9.94 -8.87
CA PHE A 70 -7.43 -8.78 -9.23
C PHE A 70 -8.73 -9.20 -9.94
N LYS A 71 -8.65 -10.15 -10.87
CA LYS A 71 -9.84 -10.71 -11.54
C LYS A 71 -10.79 -11.38 -10.54
N ALA A 72 -10.26 -12.21 -9.65
CA ALA A 72 -11.05 -12.90 -8.64
C ALA A 72 -11.76 -11.95 -7.66
N MET A 73 -11.13 -10.81 -7.35
CA MET A 73 -11.71 -9.74 -6.52
C MET A 73 -12.72 -8.87 -7.27
N GLY A 74 -12.90 -9.05 -8.59
CA GLY A 74 -13.81 -8.24 -9.40
C GLY A 74 -13.32 -6.82 -9.68
N LEU A 75 -12.02 -6.53 -9.54
CA LEU A 75 -11.44 -5.29 -10.03
C LEU A 75 -11.59 -5.22 -11.55
N LYS A 76 -11.69 -4.01 -12.08
CA LYS A 76 -11.65 -3.76 -13.52
C LYS A 76 -10.20 -3.50 -13.97
N PRO A 77 -9.82 -3.82 -15.21
CA PRO A 77 -8.58 -3.29 -15.76
C PRO A 77 -8.66 -1.76 -15.78
N PHE A 78 -7.55 -1.11 -15.45
CA PHE A 78 -7.51 0.37 -15.43
C PHE A 78 -7.54 0.97 -16.84
N HIS A 79 -6.85 0.32 -17.78
CA HIS A 79 -6.89 0.63 -19.20
C HIS A 79 -7.52 -0.53 -19.98
N TRP A 80 -6.91 -0.95 -21.09
CA TRP A 80 -7.39 -2.05 -21.92
C TRP A 80 -7.10 -3.43 -21.31
N SER A 81 -6.11 -3.52 -20.40
CA SER A 81 -5.63 -4.73 -19.76
C SER A 81 -5.28 -4.46 -18.30
N TYR A 82 -5.19 -5.52 -17.50
CA TYR A 82 -4.59 -5.43 -16.15
C TYR A 82 -3.08 -5.19 -16.24
N THR A 83 -2.43 -5.66 -17.28
CA THR A 83 -0.99 -5.48 -17.50
C THR A 83 -0.76 -4.23 -18.35
N GLN A 84 0.03 -3.31 -17.83
CA GLN A 84 0.59 -2.16 -18.52
C GLN A 84 2.04 -2.46 -18.90
N SER A 85 2.33 -2.61 -20.19
CA SER A 85 3.71 -2.78 -20.67
C SER A 85 4.48 -1.46 -20.51
N VAL A 86 5.67 -1.56 -19.93
CA VAL A 86 6.58 -0.44 -19.69
C VAL A 86 7.84 -0.67 -20.52
N PRO A 87 8.07 0.10 -21.59
CA PRO A 87 9.30 0.00 -22.36
C PRO A 87 10.51 0.34 -21.47
N TYR A 88 11.50 -0.56 -21.50
CA TYR A 88 12.77 -0.38 -20.81
C TYR A 88 13.83 -0.99 -21.68
N GLU A 89 14.92 -0.48 -21.99
CA GLU A 89 15.97 -1.00 -22.88
C GLU A 89 15.48 -1.95 -24.01
N ASP A 90 16.25 -2.21 -25.02
CA ASP A 90 15.79 -2.93 -26.23
C ASP A 90 15.35 -4.39 -26.00
N SER A 91 15.71 -5.00 -24.88
CA SER A 91 15.50 -6.44 -24.59
C SER A 91 14.60 -6.73 -23.39
N ILE A 92 14.24 -5.73 -22.57
CA ILE A 92 13.48 -5.92 -21.34
C ILE A 92 12.15 -5.17 -21.43
N VAL A 93 11.04 -5.89 -21.22
CA VAL A 93 9.71 -5.31 -21.10
C VAL A 93 9.23 -5.50 -19.66
N LEU A 94 9.17 -4.39 -18.92
CA LEU A 94 8.60 -4.38 -17.59
C LEU A 94 7.06 -4.37 -17.68
N ARG A 95 6.39 -4.82 -16.62
CA ARG A 95 4.93 -4.97 -16.63
C ARG A 95 4.31 -4.56 -15.30
N ASN A 96 3.79 -3.34 -15.24
CA ASN A 96 2.92 -3.00 -14.11
C ASN A 96 1.61 -3.79 -14.19
N VAL A 97 1.09 -4.22 -13.04
CA VAL A 97 -0.26 -4.81 -12.96
C VAL A 97 -1.19 -3.81 -12.27
N VAL A 98 -2.25 -3.40 -12.98
CA VAL A 98 -3.12 -2.30 -12.54
C VAL A 98 -4.57 -2.74 -12.51
N GLY A 99 -5.18 -2.63 -11.34
CA GLY A 99 -6.59 -2.92 -11.11
C GLY A 99 -7.34 -1.69 -10.58
N LEU A 100 -8.50 -1.44 -11.14
CA LEU A 100 -9.40 -0.37 -10.72
C LEU A 100 -10.59 -0.92 -9.92
N LEU A 101 -10.77 -0.43 -8.72
CA LEU A 101 -12.02 -0.55 -7.97
C LEU A 101 -12.81 0.76 -8.13
N PRO A 102 -13.86 0.80 -8.97
CA PRO A 102 -14.64 2.00 -9.15
C PRO A 102 -15.37 2.38 -7.86
N ALA A 103 -15.57 3.67 -7.64
CA ALA A 103 -16.39 4.17 -6.55
C ALA A 103 -17.82 3.58 -6.55
N SER A 104 -18.49 3.56 -5.41
CA SER A 104 -19.87 3.08 -5.26
C SER A 104 -20.91 4.05 -5.87
N LYS A 105 -20.53 5.30 -6.01
CA LYS A 105 -21.29 6.35 -6.74
C LYS A 105 -20.35 7.00 -7.77
N PRO A 106 -20.88 7.61 -8.82
CA PRO A 106 -20.03 8.33 -9.79
C PRO A 106 -19.08 9.30 -9.09
N SER A 107 -17.80 9.14 -9.35
CA SER A 107 -16.72 9.99 -8.81
C SER A 107 -15.62 10.14 -9.85
N ASP A 108 -15.01 11.33 -9.90
CA ASP A 108 -13.85 11.64 -10.72
C ASP A 108 -12.57 11.80 -9.87
N GLU A 109 -12.65 11.41 -8.59
CA GLU A 109 -11.54 11.42 -7.66
C GLU A 109 -10.97 10.00 -7.48
N TYR A 110 -9.65 9.93 -7.29
CA TYR A 110 -8.89 8.70 -7.26
C TYR A 110 -7.94 8.65 -6.07
N ILE A 111 -7.76 7.46 -5.52
CA ILE A 111 -6.70 7.11 -4.59
C ILE A 111 -5.86 6.03 -5.28
N VAL A 112 -4.54 6.14 -5.26
CA VAL A 112 -3.65 5.10 -5.77
C VAL A 112 -3.01 4.37 -4.60
N VAL A 113 -3.02 3.03 -4.64
CA VAL A 113 -2.37 2.17 -3.65
C VAL A 113 -1.42 1.26 -4.39
N GLY A 114 -0.13 1.40 -4.14
CA GLY A 114 0.90 0.70 -4.89
C GLY A 114 1.93 -0.03 -4.01
N ALA A 115 2.54 -1.05 -4.61
CA ALA A 115 3.71 -1.75 -4.10
C ALA A 115 4.48 -2.33 -5.29
N HIS A 116 5.81 -2.34 -5.26
CA HIS A 116 6.56 -3.03 -6.31
C HIS A 116 6.60 -4.54 -6.07
N TYR A 117 6.61 -5.33 -7.13
CA TYR A 117 6.64 -6.79 -7.04
C TYR A 117 7.93 -7.42 -7.59
N ASP A 118 8.75 -6.67 -8.29
CA ASP A 118 10.10 -7.08 -8.70
C ASP A 118 11.06 -7.10 -7.51
N HIS A 119 12.16 -7.86 -7.66
CA HIS A 119 13.28 -7.86 -6.73
C HIS A 119 14.55 -8.26 -7.49
N ILE A 120 15.64 -8.56 -6.78
CA ILE A 120 16.99 -8.76 -7.34
C ILE A 120 17.09 -9.98 -8.26
N GLY A 121 16.29 -11.02 -8.03
CA GLY A 121 16.37 -12.26 -8.78
C GLY A 121 17.40 -13.24 -8.23
N GLN A 122 18.27 -13.74 -9.11
CA GLN A 122 19.33 -14.70 -8.78
C GLN A 122 20.70 -14.08 -8.99
N LEU A 123 21.56 -14.14 -7.98
CA LEU A 123 22.92 -13.65 -8.07
C LEU A 123 23.90 -14.66 -7.45
N ALA A 124 24.97 -15.00 -8.18
CA ALA A 124 26.02 -15.93 -7.74
C ALA A 124 25.45 -17.28 -7.23
N GLY A 125 24.45 -17.83 -7.91
CA GLY A 125 23.80 -19.10 -7.56
C GLY A 125 22.89 -19.08 -6.34
N ARG A 126 22.58 -17.90 -5.81
CA ARG A 126 21.64 -17.70 -4.71
C ARG A 126 20.38 -17.00 -5.18
N ILE A 127 19.24 -17.40 -4.64
CA ILE A 127 17.95 -16.73 -4.85
C ILE A 127 17.80 -15.65 -3.80
N TYR A 128 17.32 -14.49 -4.23
CA TYR A 128 16.96 -13.35 -3.37
C TYR A 128 15.44 -13.27 -3.35
N ASN A 129 14.81 -13.95 -2.40
CA ASN A 129 13.35 -14.08 -2.37
C ASN A 129 12.62 -12.77 -2.04
N GLY A 130 13.27 -11.80 -1.36
CA GLY A 130 12.69 -10.51 -1.09
C GLY A 130 11.33 -10.60 -0.39
N ALA A 131 11.26 -11.35 0.71
CA ALA A 131 10.01 -11.57 1.42
C ALA A 131 9.50 -10.28 2.06
N ASP A 132 10.38 -9.51 2.70
CA ASP A 132 10.00 -8.17 3.15
C ASP A 132 10.14 -7.14 2.02
N ASP A 133 11.15 -7.25 1.17
CA ASP A 133 11.42 -6.34 0.04
C ASP A 133 11.05 -6.98 -1.33
N ASN A 134 9.83 -6.91 -1.88
CA ASN A 134 8.66 -6.26 -1.29
C ASN A 134 7.43 -7.16 -1.43
N ALA A 135 7.60 -8.50 -1.20
CA ALA A 135 6.45 -9.39 -1.18
C ALA A 135 5.47 -9.02 -0.04
N SER A 136 5.98 -8.44 1.06
CA SER A 136 5.17 -7.96 2.18
C SER A 136 4.24 -6.81 1.76
N GLY A 137 4.75 -5.83 1.03
CA GLY A 137 3.96 -4.71 0.51
C GLY A 137 2.93 -5.14 -0.53
N VAL A 138 3.30 -6.04 -1.46
CA VAL A 138 2.35 -6.61 -2.44
C VAL A 138 1.24 -7.38 -1.73
N THR A 139 1.58 -8.15 -0.70
CA THR A 139 0.60 -8.89 0.12
C THR A 139 -0.37 -7.95 0.83
N ALA A 140 0.15 -6.87 1.43
CA ALA A 140 -0.68 -5.84 2.05
C ALA A 140 -1.63 -5.19 1.03
N MET A 141 -1.10 -4.78 -0.13
CA MET A 141 -1.89 -4.19 -1.22
C MET A 141 -3.01 -5.13 -1.71
N LEU A 142 -2.72 -6.41 -1.93
CA LEU A 142 -3.71 -7.40 -2.35
C LEU A 142 -4.78 -7.63 -1.27
N SER A 143 -4.39 -7.64 0.01
CA SER A 143 -5.33 -7.77 1.13
C SER A 143 -6.25 -6.57 1.25
N LEU A 144 -5.73 -5.36 1.02
CA LEU A 144 -6.52 -4.13 0.94
C LEU A 144 -7.51 -4.19 -0.24
N ALA A 145 -7.06 -4.63 -1.41
CA ALA A 145 -7.90 -4.77 -2.59
C ALA A 145 -9.07 -5.73 -2.36
N ASP A 146 -8.83 -6.89 -1.72
CA ASP A 146 -9.89 -7.85 -1.36
C ASP A 146 -10.89 -7.24 -0.37
N ALA A 147 -10.40 -6.60 0.70
CA ALA A 147 -11.25 -5.99 1.72
C ALA A 147 -12.18 -4.90 1.14
N PHE A 148 -11.64 -3.98 0.33
CA PHE A 148 -12.43 -2.93 -0.32
C PHE A 148 -13.38 -3.49 -1.40
N SER A 149 -12.99 -4.54 -2.11
CA SER A 149 -13.87 -5.21 -3.10
C SER A 149 -15.06 -5.85 -2.42
N ARG A 150 -14.86 -6.55 -1.31
CA ARG A 150 -15.96 -7.14 -0.50
C ARG A 150 -16.83 -6.05 0.12
N MET A 151 -16.22 -4.98 0.61
CA MET A 151 -16.94 -3.82 1.11
C MET A 151 -17.87 -3.24 0.03
N LYS A 152 -17.39 -3.15 -1.20
CA LYS A 152 -18.20 -2.70 -2.33
C LYS A 152 -19.31 -3.69 -2.70
N ALA A 153 -19.02 -4.98 -2.72
CA ALA A 153 -20.02 -6.03 -2.99
C ALA A 153 -21.17 -6.01 -1.99
N ASP A 154 -20.87 -5.67 -0.73
CA ASP A 154 -21.88 -5.53 0.34
C ASP A 154 -22.63 -4.17 0.30
N GLY A 155 -22.39 -3.31 -0.70
CA GLY A 155 -23.03 -2.00 -0.84
C GLY A 155 -22.46 -0.89 0.02
N ALA A 156 -21.37 -1.15 0.77
CA ALA A 156 -20.68 -0.19 1.65
C ALA A 156 -19.36 0.34 1.06
N GLY A 157 -19.16 0.19 -0.25
CA GLY A 157 -17.89 0.46 -0.91
C GLY A 157 -17.47 1.93 -0.92
N PRO A 158 -16.24 2.21 -1.38
CA PRO A 158 -15.62 3.52 -1.31
C PRO A 158 -16.38 4.57 -2.13
N SER A 159 -16.34 5.83 -1.68
CA SER A 159 -16.92 6.97 -2.41
C SER A 159 -16.01 7.52 -3.51
N LYS A 160 -14.74 7.09 -3.53
CA LYS A 160 -13.74 7.45 -4.53
C LYS A 160 -13.26 6.19 -5.26
N ASN A 161 -12.75 6.36 -6.47
CA ASN A 161 -12.11 5.28 -7.19
C ASN A 161 -10.79 4.91 -6.53
N ILE A 162 -10.49 3.60 -6.41
CA ILE A 162 -9.20 3.14 -5.91
C ILE A 162 -8.48 2.38 -7.02
N ILE A 163 -7.27 2.82 -7.35
CA ILE A 163 -6.38 2.15 -8.29
C ILE A 163 -5.34 1.37 -7.47
N PHE A 164 -5.29 0.06 -7.64
CA PHE A 164 -4.27 -0.80 -7.06
C PHE A 164 -3.22 -1.09 -8.12
N VAL A 165 -1.94 -0.83 -7.81
CA VAL A 165 -0.83 -0.97 -8.76
C VAL A 165 0.28 -1.80 -8.17
N ALA A 166 0.60 -2.93 -8.80
CA ALA A 166 1.86 -3.62 -8.58
C ALA A 166 2.88 -3.11 -9.61
N TYR A 167 3.88 -2.37 -9.16
CA TYR A 167 4.93 -1.81 -10.02
C TYR A 167 5.98 -2.85 -10.33
N ASP A 168 6.48 -2.84 -11.57
CA ASP A 168 7.68 -3.55 -12.00
C ASP A 168 8.85 -2.57 -12.19
N GLY A 169 10.08 -3.03 -12.07
CA GLY A 169 11.26 -2.23 -12.34
C GLY A 169 11.55 -1.15 -11.29
N LYS A 170 11.19 -1.39 -10.03
CA LYS A 170 11.66 -0.55 -8.91
C LYS A 170 13.17 -0.66 -8.78
N GLU A 171 13.72 -1.88 -8.86
CA GLU A 171 15.16 -2.13 -8.84
C GLU A 171 15.87 -1.56 -10.10
N LEU A 172 15.13 -1.29 -11.15
CA LEU A 172 15.56 -0.57 -12.34
C LEU A 172 15.17 0.93 -12.27
N SER A 173 15.51 1.57 -11.16
CA SER A 173 15.31 3.00 -10.91
C SER A 173 13.85 3.44 -10.97
N MET A 174 12.93 2.65 -10.44
CA MET A 174 11.48 2.96 -10.38
C MET A 174 10.85 3.18 -11.78
N SER A 175 11.32 2.46 -12.79
CA SER A 175 10.89 2.66 -14.18
C SER A 175 9.40 2.40 -14.36
N GLY A 176 8.82 1.43 -13.64
CA GLY A 176 7.40 1.13 -13.68
C GLY A 176 6.53 2.26 -13.15
N SER A 177 6.81 2.78 -11.98
CA SER A 177 6.02 3.89 -11.40
C SER A 177 6.18 5.20 -12.17
N LYS A 178 7.39 5.49 -12.68
CA LYS A 178 7.62 6.64 -13.57
C LYS A 178 6.76 6.57 -14.84
N HIS A 179 6.72 5.40 -15.46
CA HIS A 179 5.89 5.18 -16.65
C HIS A 179 4.40 5.24 -16.30
N PHE A 180 3.99 4.62 -15.20
CA PHE A 180 2.60 4.65 -14.75
C PHE A 180 2.08 6.07 -14.56
N VAL A 181 2.84 6.93 -13.87
CA VAL A 181 2.48 8.33 -13.65
C VAL A 181 2.44 9.11 -14.96
N LYS A 182 3.39 8.90 -15.87
CA LYS A 182 3.41 9.54 -17.19
C LYS A 182 2.16 9.19 -18.02
N GLU A 183 1.72 7.94 -17.97
CA GLU A 183 0.60 7.42 -18.75
C GLU A 183 -0.72 7.34 -17.94
N LEU A 184 -0.78 8.03 -16.79
CA LEU A 184 -1.91 7.95 -15.85
C LEU A 184 -3.25 8.33 -16.50
N GLY A 185 -3.24 9.31 -17.40
CA GLY A 185 -4.47 9.77 -18.10
C GLY A 185 -5.49 10.47 -17.20
N ILE A 186 -5.17 10.68 -15.92
CA ILE A 186 -5.98 11.36 -14.91
C ILE A 186 -5.28 12.66 -14.53
N PRO A 187 -5.96 13.81 -14.49
CA PRO A 187 -5.36 15.05 -14.01
C PRO A 187 -4.86 14.90 -12.56
N ALA A 188 -3.64 15.35 -12.26
CA ALA A 188 -3.03 15.24 -10.93
C ALA A 188 -3.94 15.68 -9.78
N LYS A 189 -4.69 16.79 -9.97
CA LYS A 189 -5.65 17.32 -9.00
C LYS A 189 -6.83 16.39 -8.67
N LYS A 190 -7.06 15.34 -9.47
CA LYS A 190 -8.09 14.31 -9.24
C LYS A 190 -7.57 13.10 -8.47
N VAL A 191 -6.26 13.02 -8.28
CA VAL A 191 -5.65 12.00 -7.42
C VAL A 191 -5.46 12.62 -6.03
N ILE A 192 -6.27 12.17 -5.09
CA ILE A 192 -6.26 12.68 -3.71
C ILE A 192 -4.94 12.36 -3.02
N CYS A 193 -4.48 11.12 -3.19
CA CYS A 193 -3.22 10.67 -2.64
C CYS A 193 -2.74 9.40 -3.35
N ALA A 194 -1.43 9.24 -3.48
CA ALA A 194 -0.77 7.99 -3.84
C ALA A 194 -0.10 7.40 -2.59
N LEU A 195 -0.47 6.17 -2.24
CA LEU A 195 0.06 5.43 -1.10
C LEU A 195 0.97 4.33 -1.63
N ASN A 196 2.23 4.34 -1.23
CA ASN A 196 3.20 3.29 -1.54
C ASN A 196 3.45 2.44 -0.30
N ILE A 197 3.47 1.13 -0.47
CA ILE A 197 3.74 0.16 0.60
C ILE A 197 5.04 -0.56 0.24
N ASP A 198 6.05 -0.39 1.07
CA ASP A 198 7.39 -0.90 0.78
C ASP A 198 8.05 -1.39 2.07
N MET A 199 8.31 -2.71 2.17
CA MET A 199 8.86 -3.37 3.35
C MET A 199 8.00 -3.14 4.61
N LEU A 200 6.98 -3.97 4.82
CA LEU A 200 6.01 -3.77 5.91
C LEU A 200 5.98 -4.92 6.93
N GLY A 201 6.77 -5.98 6.71
CA GLY A 201 6.59 -7.28 7.37
C GLY A 201 7.46 -7.51 8.60
N THR A 202 8.40 -6.62 8.96
CA THR A 202 9.35 -6.90 10.04
C THR A 202 9.35 -5.87 11.17
N ASP A 203 9.93 -6.24 12.32
CA ASP A 203 10.24 -5.37 13.47
C ASP A 203 11.76 -5.34 13.76
N LEU A 204 12.57 -5.71 12.78
CA LEU A 204 14.00 -5.93 12.94
C LEU A 204 14.82 -4.65 13.14
N VAL A 205 14.19 -3.50 12.92
CA VAL A 205 14.80 -2.20 13.19
C VAL A 205 14.00 -1.52 14.30
N PRO A 206 14.53 -1.48 15.52
CA PRO A 206 13.85 -0.82 16.61
C PRO A 206 13.83 0.70 16.37
N VAL A 207 12.63 1.25 16.25
CA VAL A 207 12.37 2.68 16.22
C VAL A 207 11.75 3.05 17.56
N GLY A 208 12.49 3.79 18.40
CA GLY A 208 12.03 4.12 19.74
C GLY A 208 12.02 2.92 20.71
N LYS A 209 11.05 2.89 21.62
CA LYS A 209 10.92 1.86 22.67
C LYS A 209 9.94 0.74 22.32
N ASN A 210 9.07 0.97 21.36
CA ASN A 210 8.04 0.03 20.93
C ASN A 210 8.51 -0.71 19.69
N ARG A 211 8.38 -2.03 19.69
CA ARG A 211 8.65 -2.86 18.49
C ARG A 211 7.52 -2.77 17.47
N GLU A 212 6.31 -2.40 17.91
CA GLU A 212 5.17 -2.15 17.05
C GLU A 212 5.20 -0.70 16.56
N TYR A 213 5.89 -0.45 15.48
CA TYR A 213 6.03 0.86 14.84
C TYR A 213 5.66 0.81 13.37
N MET A 214 5.41 1.98 12.79
CA MET A 214 5.29 2.19 11.35
C MET A 214 5.95 3.52 10.99
N ILE A 215 6.81 3.50 9.99
CA ILE A 215 7.38 4.72 9.42
C ILE A 215 6.49 5.18 8.29
N VAL A 216 6.17 6.47 8.28
CA VAL A 216 5.36 7.11 7.24
C VAL A 216 6.09 8.36 6.77
N LEU A 217 6.45 8.39 5.49
CA LEU A 217 7.15 9.54 4.89
C LEU A 217 6.27 10.22 3.85
N GLY A 218 6.36 11.56 3.77
CA GLY A 218 5.59 12.38 2.83
C GLY A 218 4.20 12.74 3.32
N GLU A 219 3.90 12.50 4.58
CA GLU A 219 2.62 12.87 5.21
C GLU A 219 2.39 14.39 5.23
N ASP A 220 3.46 15.19 5.15
CA ASP A 220 3.40 16.65 5.04
C ASP A 220 2.81 17.12 3.70
N SER A 221 2.76 16.27 2.69
CA SER A 221 2.06 16.53 1.43
C SER A 221 0.53 16.43 1.56
N LEU A 222 0.03 15.79 2.62
CA LEU A 222 -1.39 15.59 2.87
C LEU A 222 -2.02 16.84 3.52
N PRO A 223 -3.32 17.10 3.28
CA PRO A 223 -4.11 18.02 4.09
C PRO A 223 -4.05 17.69 5.59
N ASP A 224 -4.10 18.70 6.44
CA ASP A 224 -3.95 18.58 7.90
C ASP A 224 -4.91 17.58 8.53
N GLU A 225 -6.14 17.50 8.03
CA GLU A 225 -7.14 16.57 8.55
C GLU A 225 -6.75 15.10 8.35
N TYR A 226 -6.15 14.74 7.21
CA TYR A 226 -5.70 13.37 6.93
C TYR A 226 -4.45 13.04 7.72
N ARG A 227 -3.54 13.98 7.87
CA ARG A 227 -2.34 13.87 8.69
C ARG A 227 -2.69 13.65 10.16
N GLY A 228 -3.61 14.46 10.69
CA GLY A 228 -4.14 14.32 12.05
C GLY A 228 -4.85 12.98 12.27
N TYR A 229 -5.60 12.48 11.26
CA TYR A 229 -6.25 11.19 11.36
C TYR A 229 -5.28 10.01 11.34
N LEU A 230 -4.20 10.07 10.56
CA LEU A 230 -3.15 9.06 10.56
C LEU A 230 -2.49 8.94 11.95
N SER A 231 -2.12 10.06 12.55
CA SER A 231 -1.60 10.12 13.93
C SER A 231 -2.60 9.56 14.94
N TYR A 232 -3.89 9.87 14.77
CA TYR A 232 -4.95 9.33 15.62
C TYR A 232 -5.06 7.80 15.51
N LEU A 233 -5.00 7.23 14.30
CA LEU A 233 -5.06 5.77 14.11
C LEU A 233 -3.91 5.05 14.81
N CYS A 234 -2.70 5.59 14.70
CA CYS A 234 -1.52 4.99 15.29
C CYS A 234 -1.51 5.11 16.83
N ASN A 235 -1.89 6.27 17.37
CA ASN A 235 -1.81 6.56 18.79
C ASN A 235 -2.95 5.98 19.64
N ARG A 236 -4.04 5.51 19.02
CA ARG A 236 -5.19 5.03 19.79
C ARG A 236 -5.19 3.53 20.03
N THR A 237 -5.85 3.21 21.12
CA THR A 237 -6.15 1.94 21.78
C THR A 237 -6.30 0.68 20.92
N LEU A 238 -6.65 0.79 19.63
CA LEU A 238 -6.81 -0.36 18.74
C LEU A 238 -5.49 -0.90 18.22
N TYR A 239 -4.55 -0.01 17.85
CA TYR A 239 -3.31 -0.46 17.20
C TYR A 239 -2.09 -0.31 18.10
N ARG A 240 -2.02 0.70 18.98
CA ARG A 240 -0.87 0.99 19.87
C ARG A 240 0.47 0.95 19.13
N MET A 241 0.47 1.55 17.95
CA MET A 241 1.61 1.55 17.05
C MET A 241 2.31 2.89 17.12
N ASP A 242 3.61 2.91 17.32
CA ASP A 242 4.39 4.14 17.25
C ASP A 242 4.51 4.59 15.79
N LEU A 243 4.08 5.82 15.51
CA LEU A 243 4.23 6.45 14.21
C LEU A 243 5.54 7.22 14.19
N ASP A 244 6.44 6.87 13.28
CA ASP A 244 7.66 7.63 13.00
C ASP A 244 7.53 8.33 11.64
N LEU A 245 7.78 9.63 11.62
CA LEU A 245 7.70 10.49 10.43
C LEU A 245 9.09 10.81 9.86
N SER A 246 10.09 10.07 10.30
CA SER A 246 11.47 10.23 9.87
C SER A 246 12.19 8.91 9.76
N PHE A 247 13.24 8.87 8.97
CA PHE A 247 14.15 7.74 8.93
C PHE A 247 15.30 8.00 9.91
N TYR A 248 15.25 7.33 11.07
CA TYR A 248 16.24 7.44 12.16
C TYR A 248 16.47 8.89 12.66
N GLY A 249 15.43 9.75 12.62
CA GLY A 249 15.52 11.16 13.04
C GLY A 249 16.39 12.06 12.15
N SER A 250 16.90 11.56 11.03
CA SER A 250 17.77 12.30 10.12
C SER A 250 17.01 12.88 8.93
N ARG A 251 16.89 14.20 8.84
CA ARG A 251 16.23 14.88 7.71
C ARG A 251 16.80 14.50 6.34
N ASN A 252 18.12 14.47 6.22
CA ASN A 252 18.77 14.17 4.93
C ASN A 252 18.55 12.72 4.53
N PHE A 253 18.62 11.82 5.48
CA PHE A 253 18.39 10.40 5.22
C PHE A 253 16.91 10.13 4.90
N THR A 254 15.99 10.73 5.65
CA THR A 254 14.55 10.70 5.36
C THR A 254 14.25 11.16 3.95
N LYS A 255 14.80 12.31 3.54
CA LYS A 255 14.64 12.83 2.18
C LYS A 255 15.18 11.86 1.13
N MET A 256 16.38 11.31 1.34
CA MET A 256 16.98 10.34 0.42
C MET A 256 16.06 9.10 0.24
N ILE A 257 15.57 8.53 1.34
CA ILE A 257 14.67 7.37 1.29
C ILE A 257 13.34 7.72 0.60
N TYR A 258 12.77 8.88 0.92
CA TYR A 258 11.55 9.35 0.26
C TYR A 258 11.72 9.47 -1.26
N GLU A 259 12.89 9.91 -1.72
CA GLU A 259 13.19 10.10 -3.14
C GLU A 259 13.50 8.80 -3.90
N THR A 260 13.62 7.65 -3.21
CA THR A 260 13.96 6.34 -3.79
C THR A 260 12.81 5.34 -3.86
N GLY A 261 11.59 5.73 -3.47
CA GLY A 261 10.40 4.87 -3.56
C GLY A 261 9.48 5.26 -4.72
N ASP A 262 8.58 4.35 -5.11
CA ASP A 262 7.65 4.54 -6.23
C ASP A 262 6.70 5.73 -6.06
N HIS A 263 6.34 6.08 -4.81
CA HIS A 263 5.55 7.27 -4.46
C HIS A 263 6.20 8.58 -4.93
N TYR A 264 7.52 8.62 -5.04
CA TYR A 264 8.23 9.83 -5.47
C TYR A 264 7.91 10.22 -6.92
N SER A 265 7.57 9.25 -7.77
CA SER A 265 7.09 9.52 -9.13
C SER A 265 5.83 10.39 -9.11
N PHE A 266 4.92 10.15 -8.16
CA PHE A 266 3.70 10.95 -7.94
C PHE A 266 4.01 12.31 -7.32
N ALA A 267 4.87 12.36 -6.30
CA ALA A 267 5.31 13.62 -5.68
C ALA A 267 5.89 14.59 -6.73
N LYS A 268 6.71 14.08 -7.67
CA LYS A 268 7.25 14.87 -8.79
C LYS A 268 6.19 15.38 -9.75
N ALA A 269 5.06 14.70 -9.85
CA ALA A 269 3.90 15.12 -10.64
C ALA A 269 2.95 16.05 -9.86
N GLY A 270 3.30 16.47 -8.65
CA GLY A 270 2.47 17.33 -7.80
C GLY A 270 1.28 16.62 -7.17
N ILE A 271 1.31 15.29 -7.07
CA ILE A 271 0.29 14.48 -6.41
C ILE A 271 0.75 14.19 -4.98
N PRO A 272 -0.08 14.47 -3.94
CA PRO A 272 0.23 14.08 -2.57
C PRO A 272 0.56 12.60 -2.49
N SER A 273 1.69 12.25 -1.88
CA SER A 273 2.15 10.86 -1.87
C SER A 273 2.83 10.47 -0.58
N VAL A 274 2.56 9.27 -0.12
CA VAL A 274 2.98 8.76 1.18
C VAL A 274 3.61 7.37 1.03
N LEU A 275 4.73 7.16 1.70
CA LEU A 275 5.36 5.85 1.87
C LEU A 275 5.02 5.29 3.25
N PHE A 276 4.56 4.03 3.29
CA PHE A 276 4.44 3.22 4.49
C PHE A 276 5.53 2.15 4.48
N THR A 277 6.35 2.11 5.53
CA THR A 277 7.48 1.17 5.61
C THR A 277 7.81 0.76 7.05
N SER A 278 8.55 -0.33 7.20
CA SER A 278 9.16 -0.74 8.46
C SER A 278 10.68 -0.49 8.52
N ALA A 279 11.23 0.20 7.55
CA ALA A 279 12.64 0.50 7.35
C ALA A 279 13.49 -0.68 6.85
N PHE A 280 14.73 -0.36 6.46
CA PHE A 280 15.73 -1.36 6.09
C PHE A 280 16.23 -2.11 7.31
N HIS A 281 16.56 -3.37 7.11
CA HIS A 281 17.07 -4.25 8.14
C HIS A 281 18.27 -5.07 7.63
N LYS A 282 18.88 -5.86 8.52
CA LYS A 282 20.09 -6.66 8.20
C LYS A 282 19.92 -7.69 7.07
N HIS A 283 18.69 -8.03 6.70
CA HIS A 283 18.38 -8.97 5.62
C HIS A 283 18.06 -8.28 4.29
N THR A 284 17.82 -6.95 4.27
CA THR A 284 17.51 -6.18 3.04
C THR A 284 18.62 -6.40 2.00
N TYR A 285 18.23 -6.69 0.76
CA TYR A 285 19.13 -7.04 -0.35
C TYR A 285 20.03 -8.25 -0.08
N ARG A 286 19.53 -9.23 0.69
CA ARG A 286 20.25 -10.48 0.98
C ARG A 286 19.39 -11.70 0.70
N PRO A 287 20.01 -12.88 0.41
CA PRO A 287 19.29 -14.15 0.26
C PRO A 287 18.57 -14.60 1.54
N THR A 288 18.80 -13.91 2.66
CA THR A 288 18.17 -14.19 3.96
C THR A 288 16.94 -13.31 4.21
N ASP A 289 16.50 -12.53 3.22
CA ASP A 289 15.17 -11.90 3.22
C ASP A 289 14.15 -12.92 2.73
N ASP A 290 13.76 -13.81 3.64
CA ASP A 290 12.88 -14.94 3.37
C ASP A 290 11.65 -14.92 4.29
N VAL A 291 10.68 -15.79 4.04
CA VAL A 291 9.37 -15.84 4.72
C VAL A 291 9.49 -16.00 6.23
N ASP A 292 10.54 -16.65 6.72
CA ASP A 292 10.77 -16.92 8.14
C ASP A 292 11.06 -15.68 9.00
N ILE A 293 11.47 -14.56 8.38
CA ILE A 293 11.69 -13.29 9.10
C ILE A 293 10.43 -12.44 9.25
N ILE A 294 9.32 -12.81 8.61
CA ILE A 294 8.10 -12.02 8.56
C ILE A 294 7.26 -12.21 9.82
N ASP A 295 6.96 -11.12 10.51
CA ASP A 295 5.92 -11.06 11.55
C ASP A 295 4.54 -10.80 10.93
N PHE A 296 3.78 -11.86 10.68
CA PHE A 296 2.46 -11.76 10.06
C PHE A 296 1.42 -11.06 10.95
N GLN A 297 1.60 -11.05 12.25
CA GLN A 297 0.73 -10.29 13.15
C GLN A 297 0.96 -8.78 12.95
N LEU A 298 2.21 -8.38 12.86
CA LEU A 298 2.60 -6.99 12.65
C LEU A 298 2.25 -6.51 11.24
N LEU A 299 2.51 -7.33 10.20
CA LEU A 299 2.10 -7.06 8.83
C LEU A 299 0.58 -6.81 8.74
N ARG A 300 -0.23 -7.70 9.33
CA ARG A 300 -1.68 -7.53 9.41
C ARG A 300 -2.07 -6.23 10.13
N LYS A 301 -1.43 -5.92 11.25
CA LYS A 301 -1.72 -4.74 12.07
C LYS A 301 -1.44 -3.45 11.30
N ARG A 302 -0.31 -3.36 10.62
CA ARG A 302 0.06 -2.23 9.76
C ARG A 302 -0.89 -2.08 8.58
N THR A 303 -1.23 -3.20 7.94
CA THR A 303 -2.22 -3.21 6.84
C THR A 303 -3.59 -2.72 7.31
N ALA A 304 -4.00 -3.04 8.54
CA ALA A 304 -5.25 -2.56 9.12
C ALA A 304 -5.24 -1.04 9.38
N VAL A 305 -4.11 -0.48 9.78
CA VAL A 305 -3.94 0.99 9.87
C VAL A 305 -4.11 1.64 8.50
N ILE A 306 -3.45 1.08 7.46
CA ILE A 306 -3.55 1.59 6.09
C ILE A 306 -4.98 1.44 5.56
N PHE A 307 -5.67 0.32 5.83
CA PHE A 307 -7.08 0.12 5.46
C PHE A 307 -7.97 1.24 6.01
N ASN A 308 -7.86 1.52 7.31
CA ASN A 308 -8.66 2.57 7.95
C ASN A 308 -8.29 3.97 7.45
N PHE A 309 -7.02 4.19 7.12
CA PHE A 309 -6.58 5.46 6.53
C PHE A 309 -7.20 5.65 5.13
N ILE A 310 -7.14 4.64 4.25
CA ILE A 310 -7.78 4.70 2.93
C ILE A 310 -9.30 4.88 3.06
N ASN A 311 -9.94 4.15 3.99
CA ASN A 311 -11.38 4.28 4.23
C ASN A 311 -11.74 5.73 4.64
N ARG A 312 -10.89 6.41 5.41
CA ARG A 312 -11.07 7.82 5.74
C ARG A 312 -10.91 8.73 4.53
N LEU A 313 -9.90 8.51 3.70
CA LEU A 313 -9.71 9.24 2.44
C LEU A 313 -10.94 9.11 1.52
N CYS A 314 -11.63 7.98 1.58
CA CYS A 314 -12.85 7.72 0.81
C CYS A 314 -14.12 8.33 1.42
N SER A 315 -14.08 8.86 2.65
CA SER A 315 -15.29 9.28 3.38
C SER A 315 -15.65 10.76 3.21
N PHE A 316 -14.84 11.53 2.50
CA PHE A 316 -15.03 12.98 2.25
C PHE A 316 -15.16 13.29 0.77
#